data_903d01a958cd4580dec173266405a014
#
_entry.id   903d01a958cd4580dec173266405a014
#
_cell.length_a   1.000
_cell.length_b   1.000
_cell.length_c   1.000
_cell.angle_alpha   90.00
_cell.angle_beta   90.00
_cell.angle_gamma   90.00
#
_symmetry.space_group_name_H-M   'P 1'
#
loop_
_entity.id
_entity.type
_entity.pdbx_description
1 polymer ?
#
loop_
_entity_poly.entity_id
_entity_poly.type
_entity_poly.pdbx_seq_one_letter_code
_entity_poly.pdbx_strand_id
1 'polypeptide(L)'
;MGKTTEASAYDLARTVKAPVVLIINGKGAAVSMAAIIKGFKEFRTDSNVQGVIFNNIKKMTYLFYKDVIEKETGVKALGYFPHLPECNLESRHLGLVTAGEIGTLETIVERLAEQAEESIDLEGLMALAQTAELLEYEPLDITPLGNVKIAVAQDKAFCFYYQDSLDLLSMMGAEIVPFSPLQDTALPECDGVFLGGGYPELYAKQLSENTSLLTELREKLAAGLPCYAECGGFMYLMEGYRDNDTLYPWAGAVQGTCWMTDRLVRFGYVNMTANTDNVLCKAGDSIHAHEFHYSDSDQNGAAFTAQKAGKAVSWPAAQANGTLYAGYPHLHLWGNIRFAENFVKACIRYQQKNAEQ
;
A
#
# COMPACT_ATOMS: atom_id res chain seq x y z
N MET A 1 -12.96 -11.32 2.14
CA MET A 1 -13.12 -10.00 2.75
C MET A 1 -14.55 -9.77 3.17
N GLY A 2 -14.77 -9.13 4.34
CA GLY A 2 -16.11 -8.69 4.79
C GLY A 2 -17.07 -9.78 5.26
N LYS A 3 -16.60 -11.01 5.49
CA LYS A 3 -17.42 -12.09 6.06
C LYS A 3 -17.24 -12.28 7.57
N THR A 4 -16.10 -11.83 8.08
CA THR A 4 -15.75 -11.85 9.50
C THR A 4 -15.36 -10.45 9.95
N THR A 5 -15.15 -10.25 11.24
CA THR A 5 -14.62 -9.00 11.80
C THR A 5 -13.10 -8.89 11.69
N GLU A 6 -12.42 -9.95 11.29
CA GLU A 6 -10.96 -9.98 11.15
C GLU A 6 -10.47 -9.01 10.07
N ALA A 7 -9.36 -8.34 10.35
CA ALA A 7 -8.73 -7.32 9.51
C ALA A 7 -9.68 -6.14 9.14
N SER A 8 -10.68 -5.85 9.97
CA SER A 8 -11.55 -4.67 9.86
C SER A 8 -11.03 -3.53 10.72
N ALA A 9 -11.56 -2.30 10.50
CA ALA A 9 -11.29 -1.17 11.40
C ALA A 9 -11.68 -1.46 12.86
N TYR A 10 -12.74 -2.25 13.07
CA TYR A 10 -13.12 -2.73 14.39
C TYR A 10 -12.03 -3.62 15.01
N ASP A 11 -11.49 -4.57 14.27
CA ASP A 11 -10.44 -5.48 14.74
C ASP A 11 -9.14 -4.71 15.04
N LEU A 12 -8.78 -3.76 14.21
CA LEU A 12 -7.66 -2.86 14.44
C LEU A 12 -7.84 -2.05 15.74
N ALA A 13 -9.00 -1.40 15.92
CA ALA A 13 -9.28 -0.60 17.10
C ALA A 13 -9.21 -1.42 18.40
N ARG A 14 -9.67 -2.66 18.37
CA ARG A 14 -9.55 -3.59 19.50
C ARG A 14 -8.10 -3.98 19.77
N THR A 15 -7.34 -4.28 18.73
CA THR A 15 -5.93 -4.68 18.82
C THR A 15 -5.09 -3.58 19.46
N VAL A 16 -5.31 -2.33 19.04
CA VAL A 16 -4.61 -1.16 19.59
C VAL A 16 -5.31 -0.55 20.81
N LYS A 17 -6.42 -1.14 21.29
CA LYS A 17 -7.23 -0.69 22.44
C LYS A 17 -7.63 0.79 22.36
N ALA A 18 -7.86 1.29 21.17
CA ALA A 18 -8.18 2.69 20.93
C ALA A 18 -9.69 2.98 21.01
N PRO A 19 -10.11 4.14 21.51
CA PRO A 19 -11.47 4.61 21.36
C PRO A 19 -11.77 4.91 19.88
N VAL A 20 -13.01 4.66 19.46
CA VAL A 20 -13.45 4.81 18.08
C VAL A 20 -14.30 6.06 17.93
N VAL A 21 -13.95 6.90 16.96
CA VAL A 21 -14.78 8.01 16.48
C VAL A 21 -15.32 7.66 15.09
N LEU A 22 -16.64 7.59 14.98
CA LEU A 22 -17.29 7.34 13.69
C LEU A 22 -17.39 8.63 12.90
N ILE A 23 -17.06 8.57 11.61
CA ILE A 23 -17.40 9.64 10.66
C ILE A 23 -18.56 9.13 9.81
N ILE A 24 -19.75 9.73 9.95
CA ILE A 24 -20.95 9.30 9.25
C ILE A 24 -21.46 10.36 8.27
N ASN A 25 -21.94 9.92 7.12
CA ASN A 25 -22.58 10.83 6.18
C ASN A 25 -24.00 11.19 6.68
N GLY A 26 -24.16 12.44 7.10
CA GLY A 26 -25.44 12.94 7.63
C GLY A 26 -26.38 13.56 6.59
N LYS A 27 -25.99 13.60 5.30
CA LYS A 27 -26.82 14.20 4.23
C LYS A 27 -28.16 13.49 4.09
N GLY A 28 -29.25 14.19 4.41
CA GLY A 28 -30.60 13.67 4.29
C GLY A 28 -31.00 12.60 5.32
N ALA A 29 -30.15 12.32 6.32
CA ALA A 29 -30.35 11.20 7.23
C ALA A 29 -31.20 11.54 8.49
N ALA A 30 -31.33 12.81 8.84
CA ALA A 30 -32.11 13.24 10.01
C ALA A 30 -31.81 12.39 11.28
N VAL A 31 -32.82 12.05 12.06
CA VAL A 31 -32.71 11.23 13.27
C VAL A 31 -32.24 9.80 12.99
N SER A 32 -32.33 9.32 11.76
CA SER A 32 -31.83 7.97 11.41
C SER A 32 -30.29 7.84 11.54
N MET A 33 -29.57 8.95 11.65
CA MET A 33 -28.15 8.94 12.05
C MET A 33 -27.93 8.21 13.39
N ALA A 34 -28.88 8.32 14.34
CA ALA A 34 -28.84 7.60 15.61
C ALA A 34 -28.89 6.07 15.40
N ALA A 35 -29.70 5.59 14.45
CA ALA A 35 -29.79 4.18 14.13
C ALA A 35 -28.46 3.64 13.55
N ILE A 36 -27.81 4.44 12.67
CA ILE A 36 -26.49 4.10 12.12
C ILE A 36 -25.45 3.97 13.24
N ILE A 37 -25.38 4.96 14.14
CA ILE A 37 -24.44 4.97 15.26
C ILE A 37 -24.69 3.79 16.19
N LYS A 38 -25.95 3.54 16.58
CA LYS A 38 -26.34 2.38 17.40
C LYS A 38 -25.95 1.07 16.72
N GLY A 39 -26.18 0.97 15.41
CA GLY A 39 -25.80 -0.20 14.65
C GLY A 39 -24.31 -0.50 14.78
N PHE A 40 -23.43 0.49 14.61
CA PHE A 40 -21.98 0.30 14.79
C PHE A 40 -21.59 0.04 16.24
N LYS A 41 -22.21 0.74 17.18
CA LYS A 41 -21.90 0.62 18.62
C LYS A 41 -22.32 -0.73 19.19
N GLU A 42 -23.51 -1.22 18.84
CA GLU A 42 -24.13 -2.37 19.45
C GLU A 42 -23.93 -3.68 18.65
N PHE A 43 -23.54 -3.60 17.39
CA PHE A 43 -23.28 -4.79 16.56
C PHE A 43 -22.20 -5.70 17.16
N ARG A 44 -21.25 -5.11 17.89
CA ARG A 44 -20.31 -5.81 18.76
C ARG A 44 -20.24 -5.09 20.10
N THR A 45 -20.31 -5.82 21.19
CA THR A 45 -20.36 -5.28 22.56
C THR A 45 -19.08 -4.53 22.97
N ASP A 46 -17.98 -4.83 22.30
CA ASP A 46 -16.65 -4.27 22.52
C ASP A 46 -16.18 -3.35 21.39
N SER A 47 -17.11 -2.73 20.68
CA SER A 47 -16.82 -1.82 19.53
C SER A 47 -16.05 -0.56 19.92
N ASN A 48 -16.11 -0.17 21.19
CA ASN A 48 -15.49 1.04 21.76
C ASN A 48 -15.82 2.34 21.00
N VAL A 49 -17.03 2.40 20.40
CA VAL A 49 -17.53 3.61 19.72
C VAL A 49 -17.95 4.63 20.78
N GLN A 50 -17.18 5.71 20.92
CA GLN A 50 -17.37 6.75 21.93
C GLN A 50 -17.63 8.14 21.38
N GLY A 51 -17.27 8.40 20.12
CA GLY A 51 -17.46 9.69 19.47
C GLY A 51 -18.05 9.54 18.06
N VAL A 52 -18.66 10.63 17.58
CA VAL A 52 -19.13 10.73 16.19
C VAL A 52 -18.89 12.14 15.63
N ILE A 53 -18.47 12.21 14.38
CA ILE A 53 -18.39 13.40 13.55
C ILE A 53 -19.34 13.24 12.38
N PHE A 54 -20.15 14.27 12.12
CA PHE A 54 -21.14 14.23 11.05
C PHE A 54 -20.58 14.89 9.79
N ASN A 55 -20.44 14.13 8.72
CA ASN A 55 -19.99 14.64 7.44
C ASN A 55 -21.17 15.03 6.53
N ASN A 56 -20.97 16.00 5.65
CA ASN A 56 -21.96 16.51 4.69
C ASN A 56 -23.22 17.11 5.32
N ILE A 57 -23.11 17.76 6.49
CA ILE A 57 -24.23 18.50 7.12
C ILE A 57 -23.82 19.93 7.44
N LYS A 58 -24.83 20.83 7.50
CA LYS A 58 -24.65 22.23 7.88
C LYS A 58 -24.69 22.41 9.40
N LYS A 59 -24.11 23.49 9.91
CA LYS A 59 -24.11 23.89 11.34
C LYS A 59 -25.50 23.81 11.98
N MET A 60 -26.51 24.36 11.34
CA MET A 60 -27.89 24.34 11.86
C MET A 60 -28.42 22.89 12.01
N THR A 61 -28.12 22.03 11.06
CA THR A 61 -28.54 20.60 11.11
C THR A 61 -27.82 19.87 12.25
N TYR A 62 -26.52 20.13 12.42
CA TYR A 62 -25.75 19.61 13.55
C TYR A 62 -26.35 20.02 14.89
N LEU A 63 -26.54 21.32 15.11
CA LEU A 63 -27.09 21.85 16.36
C LEU A 63 -28.51 21.32 16.65
N PHE A 64 -29.30 21.09 15.61
CA PHE A 64 -30.66 20.56 15.76
C PHE A 64 -30.69 19.10 16.22
N TYR A 65 -29.77 18.27 15.73
CA TYR A 65 -29.79 16.82 16.01
C TYR A 65 -28.81 16.38 17.09
N LYS A 66 -27.81 17.18 17.44
CA LYS A 66 -26.75 16.82 18.37
C LYS A 66 -27.28 16.19 19.67
N ASP A 67 -28.11 16.93 20.40
CA ASP A 67 -28.57 16.49 21.74
C ASP A 67 -29.47 15.26 21.67
N VAL A 68 -30.29 15.16 20.63
CA VAL A 68 -31.15 13.99 20.40
C VAL A 68 -30.30 12.74 20.12
N ILE A 69 -29.27 12.88 19.29
CA ILE A 69 -28.40 11.77 18.93
C ILE A 69 -27.54 11.33 20.11
N GLU A 70 -26.96 12.25 20.86
CA GLU A 70 -26.23 11.93 22.09
C GLU A 70 -27.10 11.20 23.09
N LYS A 71 -28.32 11.68 23.32
CA LYS A 71 -29.28 11.04 24.23
C LYS A 71 -29.67 9.64 23.77
N GLU A 72 -29.95 9.44 22.48
CA GLU A 72 -30.41 8.16 21.95
C GLU A 72 -29.29 7.12 21.88
N THR A 73 -28.06 7.55 21.63
CA THR A 73 -26.94 6.62 21.34
C THR A 73 -25.95 6.49 22.50
N GLY A 74 -25.90 7.47 23.41
CA GLY A 74 -24.87 7.59 24.42
C GLY A 74 -23.46 7.75 23.81
N VAL A 75 -23.36 8.32 22.58
CA VAL A 75 -22.10 8.59 21.88
C VAL A 75 -21.93 10.10 21.76
N LYS A 76 -20.77 10.64 22.13
CA LYS A 76 -20.48 12.08 22.09
C LYS A 76 -20.42 12.58 20.64
N ALA A 77 -21.18 13.63 20.34
CA ALA A 77 -21.12 14.33 19.07
C ALA A 77 -19.96 15.33 19.10
N LEU A 78 -18.88 15.01 18.40
CA LEU A 78 -17.62 15.78 18.37
C LEU A 78 -17.57 16.85 17.31
N GLY A 79 -18.61 17.00 16.50
CA GLY A 79 -18.68 18.06 15.51
C GLY A 79 -19.21 17.61 14.16
N TYR A 80 -19.00 18.47 13.15
CA TYR A 80 -19.51 18.25 11.80
C TYR A 80 -18.56 18.81 10.74
N PHE A 81 -18.67 18.29 9.52
CA PHE A 81 -18.11 18.90 8.31
C PHE A 81 -19.23 19.22 7.30
N PRO A 82 -19.30 20.45 6.76
CA PRO A 82 -20.17 20.73 5.64
C PRO A 82 -19.60 20.12 4.35
N HIS A 83 -20.39 20.09 3.29
CA HIS A 83 -19.88 19.75 1.98
C HIS A 83 -18.98 20.89 1.46
N LEU A 84 -17.73 20.56 1.14
CA LEU A 84 -16.69 21.47 0.64
C LEU A 84 -16.29 21.00 -0.78
N PRO A 85 -16.95 21.51 -1.84
CA PRO A 85 -16.67 21.07 -3.22
C PRO A 85 -15.21 21.31 -3.63
N GLU A 86 -14.60 22.37 -3.12
CA GLU A 86 -13.21 22.77 -3.36
C GLU A 86 -12.19 21.77 -2.78
N CYS A 87 -12.61 20.94 -1.84
CA CYS A 87 -11.77 19.92 -1.21
C CYS A 87 -11.99 18.51 -1.80
N ASN A 88 -12.73 18.39 -2.91
CA ASN A 88 -12.92 17.11 -3.56
C ASN A 88 -11.61 16.64 -4.20
N LEU A 89 -11.24 15.38 -3.91
CA LEU A 89 -10.14 14.69 -4.58
C LEU A 89 -10.67 13.87 -5.75
N GLU A 90 -10.00 13.94 -6.88
CA GLU A 90 -10.31 13.10 -8.03
C GLU A 90 -10.00 11.64 -7.73
N SER A 91 -10.80 10.73 -8.29
CA SER A 91 -10.57 9.30 -8.16
C SER A 91 -10.14 8.68 -9.49
N ARG A 92 -9.34 7.63 -9.42
CA ARG A 92 -8.92 6.78 -10.53
C ARG A 92 -9.51 5.38 -10.38
N HIS A 93 -9.30 4.53 -11.38
CA HIS A 93 -9.75 3.14 -11.35
C HIS A 93 -9.12 2.30 -10.21
N LEU A 94 -7.93 2.69 -9.71
CA LEU A 94 -7.25 2.06 -8.56
C LEU A 94 -7.28 2.91 -7.27
N GLY A 95 -8.21 3.85 -7.14
CA GLY A 95 -8.30 4.70 -5.96
C GLY A 95 -8.28 6.19 -6.28
N LEU A 96 -7.70 6.99 -5.42
CA LEU A 96 -7.54 8.44 -5.61
C LEU A 96 -6.28 8.75 -6.44
N VAL A 97 -6.24 9.96 -7.02
CA VAL A 97 -5.00 10.55 -7.53
C VAL A 97 -3.99 10.62 -6.39
N THR A 98 -2.73 10.31 -6.67
CA THR A 98 -1.70 10.28 -5.62
C THR A 98 -1.39 11.68 -5.09
N ALA A 99 -0.98 11.77 -3.82
CA ALA A 99 -0.69 13.04 -3.17
C ALA A 99 0.34 13.89 -3.94
N GLY A 100 1.36 13.26 -4.51
CA GLY A 100 2.41 13.93 -5.29
C GLY A 100 1.95 14.51 -6.64
N GLU A 101 0.73 14.16 -7.09
CA GLU A 101 0.16 14.66 -8.34
C GLU A 101 -0.85 15.80 -8.12
N ILE A 102 -1.31 16.00 -6.89
CA ILE A 102 -2.30 17.05 -6.54
C ILE A 102 -1.56 18.32 -6.22
N GLY A 103 -1.40 19.21 -7.22
CA GLY A 103 -0.68 20.48 -7.05
C GLY A 103 -1.31 21.45 -6.03
N THR A 104 -2.56 21.23 -5.64
CA THR A 104 -3.31 22.05 -4.66
C THR A 104 -3.51 21.34 -3.32
N LEU A 105 -2.81 20.23 -3.07
CA LEU A 105 -3.04 19.41 -1.87
C LEU A 105 -2.85 20.20 -0.57
N GLU A 106 -1.82 21.02 -0.48
CA GLU A 106 -1.56 21.86 0.69
C GLU A 106 -2.74 22.80 0.96
N THR A 107 -3.23 23.50 -0.07
CA THR A 107 -4.41 24.38 0.04
C THR A 107 -5.66 23.63 0.47
N ILE A 108 -5.86 22.40 -0.02
CA ILE A 108 -6.98 21.54 0.40
C ILE A 108 -6.84 21.18 1.88
N VAL A 109 -5.65 20.78 2.32
CA VAL A 109 -5.37 20.44 3.72
C VAL A 109 -5.57 21.64 4.64
N GLU A 110 -5.06 22.84 4.26
CA GLU A 110 -5.26 24.09 5.00
C GLU A 110 -6.75 24.40 5.14
N ARG A 111 -7.50 24.31 4.03
CA ARG A 111 -8.96 24.57 4.05
C ARG A 111 -9.72 23.58 4.93
N LEU A 112 -9.33 22.30 4.93
CA LEU A 112 -9.90 21.29 5.83
C LEU A 112 -9.52 21.54 7.29
N ALA A 113 -8.30 21.98 7.57
CA ALA A 113 -7.84 22.33 8.92
C ALA A 113 -8.63 23.52 9.49
N GLU A 114 -8.79 24.61 8.73
CA GLU A 114 -9.63 25.76 9.11
C GLU A 114 -11.06 25.33 9.44
N GLN A 115 -11.64 24.45 8.61
CA GLN A 115 -12.99 23.94 8.86
C GLN A 115 -13.04 23.04 10.11
N ALA A 116 -12.00 22.24 10.36
CA ALA A 116 -11.92 21.43 11.56
C ALA A 116 -11.87 22.29 12.82
N GLU A 117 -11.04 23.33 12.84
CA GLU A 117 -10.96 24.29 13.96
C GLU A 117 -12.31 24.97 14.24
N GLU A 118 -13.09 25.28 13.20
CA GLU A 118 -14.41 25.91 13.34
C GLU A 118 -15.49 24.96 13.90
N SER A 119 -15.45 23.68 13.49
CA SER A 119 -16.62 22.79 13.58
C SER A 119 -16.41 21.49 14.35
N ILE A 120 -15.17 21.16 14.72
CA ILE A 120 -14.84 19.96 15.52
C ILE A 120 -14.47 20.34 16.94
N ASP A 121 -14.98 19.63 17.92
CA ASP A 121 -14.52 19.69 19.32
C ASP A 121 -13.15 18.99 19.44
N LEU A 122 -12.08 19.72 19.03
CA LEU A 122 -10.72 19.21 19.05
C LEU A 122 -10.25 18.87 20.47
N GLU A 123 -10.63 19.64 21.47
CA GLU A 123 -10.32 19.35 22.88
C GLU A 123 -10.98 18.06 23.33
N GLY A 124 -12.26 17.87 22.98
CA GLY A 124 -12.99 16.64 23.25
C GLY A 124 -12.42 15.42 22.52
N LEU A 125 -11.95 15.62 21.30
CA LEU A 125 -11.27 14.57 20.53
C LEU A 125 -9.93 14.16 21.19
N MET A 126 -9.13 15.14 21.61
CA MET A 126 -7.87 14.89 22.32
C MET A 126 -8.10 14.23 23.68
N ALA A 127 -9.11 14.70 24.45
CA ALA A 127 -9.48 14.07 25.72
C ALA A 127 -9.92 12.60 25.52
N LEU A 128 -10.65 12.31 24.44
CA LEU A 128 -11.04 10.96 24.11
C LEU A 128 -9.81 10.11 23.72
N ALA A 129 -8.90 10.64 22.91
CA ALA A 129 -7.67 9.94 22.54
C ALA A 129 -6.81 9.57 23.76
N GLN A 130 -6.77 10.43 24.77
CA GLN A 130 -6.05 10.18 26.04
C GLN A 130 -6.65 9.05 26.87
N THR A 131 -7.86 8.58 26.58
CA THR A 131 -8.46 7.41 27.25
C THR A 131 -7.97 6.07 26.69
N ALA A 132 -7.20 6.08 25.61
CA ALA A 132 -6.60 4.86 25.07
C ALA A 132 -5.69 4.20 26.12
N GLU A 133 -5.83 2.89 26.25
CA GLU A 133 -4.97 2.12 27.14
C GLU A 133 -3.52 2.08 26.61
N LEU A 134 -2.56 2.05 27.53
CA LEU A 134 -1.17 1.78 27.13
C LEU A 134 -1.06 0.37 26.58
N LEU A 135 -0.44 0.26 25.42
CA LEU A 135 -0.14 -1.03 24.82
C LEU A 135 1.15 -1.58 25.40
N GLU A 136 1.05 -2.73 26.04
CA GLU A 136 2.21 -3.54 26.37
C GLU A 136 2.56 -4.41 25.16
N TYR A 137 3.78 -4.33 24.67
CA TYR A 137 4.29 -5.14 23.57
C TYR A 137 5.76 -5.49 23.80
N GLU A 138 6.14 -6.67 23.35
CA GLU A 138 7.53 -7.07 23.27
C GLU A 138 8.16 -6.40 22.05
N PRO A 139 9.20 -5.57 22.20
CA PRO A 139 9.92 -5.02 21.07
C PRO A 139 10.45 -6.14 20.17
N LEU A 140 10.23 -6.00 18.86
CA LEU A 140 10.83 -6.94 17.93
C LEU A 140 12.34 -6.69 17.85
N ASP A 141 13.11 -7.73 18.18
CA ASP A 141 14.57 -7.70 18.04
C ASP A 141 14.96 -7.98 16.58
N ILE A 142 15.08 -6.91 15.80
CA ILE A 142 15.56 -6.98 14.42
C ILE A 142 17.05 -6.65 14.44
N THR A 143 17.87 -7.68 14.31
CA THR A 143 19.32 -7.53 14.25
C THR A 143 19.77 -7.05 12.87
N PRO A 144 20.53 -5.95 12.74
CA PRO A 144 21.14 -5.55 11.48
C PRO A 144 22.04 -6.67 10.91
N LEU A 145 21.88 -6.96 9.63
CA LEU A 145 22.59 -8.04 8.92
C LEU A 145 23.89 -7.55 8.29
N GLY A 146 23.94 -6.27 7.93
CA GLY A 146 25.07 -5.62 7.27
C GLY A 146 24.65 -4.24 6.76
N ASN A 147 25.57 -3.55 6.09
CA ASN A 147 25.29 -2.24 5.49
C ASN A 147 25.22 -2.41 3.96
N VAL A 148 24.04 -2.29 3.39
CA VAL A 148 23.81 -2.36 1.93
C VAL A 148 22.94 -1.20 1.47
N LYS A 149 23.08 -0.82 0.19
CA LYS A 149 22.24 0.19 -0.44
C LYS A 149 21.17 -0.50 -1.30
N ILE A 150 19.91 -0.19 -1.06
CA ILE A 150 18.79 -0.66 -1.90
C ILE A 150 18.23 0.54 -2.65
N ALA A 151 18.38 0.54 -3.98
CA ALA A 151 17.74 1.52 -4.85
C ALA A 151 16.23 1.27 -4.90
N VAL A 152 15.43 2.25 -4.54
CA VAL A 152 13.95 2.15 -4.52
C VAL A 152 13.36 3.13 -5.52
N ALA A 153 12.60 2.62 -6.50
CA ALA A 153 11.94 3.47 -7.48
C ALA A 153 10.85 4.31 -6.82
N GLN A 154 10.97 5.62 -6.81
CA GLN A 154 10.01 6.53 -6.17
C GLN A 154 9.74 7.74 -7.05
N ASP A 155 8.60 7.72 -7.75
CA ASP A 155 8.07 8.83 -8.52
C ASP A 155 6.57 8.65 -8.79
N LYS A 156 6.01 9.41 -9.74
CA LYS A 156 4.58 9.31 -10.09
C LYS A 156 4.19 7.96 -10.72
N ALA A 157 5.13 7.24 -11.31
CA ALA A 157 4.90 5.92 -11.88
C ALA A 157 5.04 4.79 -10.84
N PHE A 158 5.86 5.00 -9.80
CA PHE A 158 6.18 4.01 -8.76
C PHE A 158 5.99 4.62 -7.37
N CYS A 159 4.81 4.45 -6.78
CA CYS A 159 4.41 5.15 -5.55
C CYS A 159 3.72 4.25 -4.51
N PHE A 160 3.53 2.96 -4.78
CA PHE A 160 2.88 2.05 -3.84
C PHE A 160 3.90 1.22 -3.10
N TYR A 161 4.15 1.62 -1.86
CA TYR A 161 5.04 0.95 -0.91
C TYR A 161 4.34 0.82 0.44
N TYR A 162 4.57 -0.29 1.11
CA TYR A 162 4.34 -0.38 2.54
C TYR A 162 5.53 0.27 3.24
N GLN A 163 5.32 1.42 3.87
CA GLN A 163 6.40 2.15 4.55
C GLN A 163 7.06 1.28 5.63
N ASP A 164 6.26 0.53 6.38
CA ASP A 164 6.74 -0.39 7.40
C ASP A 164 7.63 -1.51 6.83
N SER A 165 7.40 -1.94 5.58
CA SER A 165 8.29 -2.89 4.90
C SER A 165 9.63 -2.25 4.51
N LEU A 166 9.66 -0.97 4.11
CA LEU A 166 10.90 -0.21 3.89
C LEU A 166 11.63 0.00 5.22
N ASP A 167 10.91 0.33 6.29
CA ASP A 167 11.46 0.48 7.63
C ASP A 167 12.08 -0.83 8.13
N LEU A 168 11.44 -1.98 7.87
CA LEU A 168 11.98 -3.29 8.20
C LEU A 168 13.32 -3.56 7.49
N LEU A 169 13.41 -3.25 6.19
CA LEU A 169 14.67 -3.37 5.45
C LEU A 169 15.75 -2.46 6.05
N SER A 170 15.39 -1.24 6.44
CA SER A 170 16.30 -0.29 7.10
C SER A 170 16.76 -0.79 8.48
N MET A 171 15.86 -1.37 9.28
CA MET A 171 16.20 -2.00 10.57
C MET A 171 17.17 -3.17 10.38
N MET A 172 17.14 -3.85 9.23
CA MET A 172 18.07 -4.93 8.87
C MET A 172 19.39 -4.42 8.32
N GLY A 173 19.60 -3.09 8.22
CA GLY A 173 20.84 -2.45 7.79
C GLY A 173 20.87 -2.01 6.32
N ALA A 174 19.72 -1.92 5.66
CA ALA A 174 19.64 -1.36 4.32
C ALA A 174 19.46 0.16 4.35
N GLU A 175 20.31 0.88 3.65
CA GLU A 175 20.10 2.26 3.26
C GLU A 175 19.15 2.30 2.06
N ILE A 176 18.00 2.95 2.22
CA ILE A 176 17.03 3.14 1.14
C ILE A 176 17.46 4.35 0.31
N VAL A 177 17.80 4.11 -0.96
CA VAL A 177 18.26 5.13 -1.90
C VAL A 177 17.17 5.35 -2.97
N PRO A 178 16.35 6.41 -2.87
CA PRO A 178 15.30 6.66 -3.85
C PRO A 178 15.90 7.06 -5.21
N PHE A 179 15.24 6.62 -6.29
CA PHE A 179 15.51 7.08 -7.65
C PHE A 179 14.22 7.17 -8.46
N SER A 180 14.22 7.97 -9.52
CA SER A 180 13.06 8.20 -10.37
C SER A 180 13.25 7.58 -11.75
N PRO A 181 12.58 6.46 -12.09
CA PRO A 181 12.59 5.94 -13.45
C PRO A 181 12.10 6.93 -14.52
N LEU A 182 11.32 7.93 -14.14
CA LEU A 182 10.85 8.98 -15.04
C LEU A 182 11.87 10.09 -15.30
N GLN A 183 12.87 10.29 -14.42
CA GLN A 183 13.76 11.44 -14.47
C GLN A 183 15.24 11.06 -14.51
N ASP A 184 15.64 10.04 -13.75
CA ASP A 184 17.01 9.61 -13.65
C ASP A 184 17.41 8.75 -14.85
N THR A 185 18.59 9.01 -15.41
CA THR A 185 19.11 8.29 -16.59
C THR A 185 19.98 7.10 -16.25
N ALA A 186 20.26 6.90 -14.96
CA ALA A 186 21.08 5.81 -14.42
C ALA A 186 20.59 5.37 -13.05
N LEU A 187 20.89 4.14 -12.65
CA LEU A 187 20.67 3.67 -11.28
C LEU A 187 21.68 4.34 -10.33
N PRO A 188 21.26 4.71 -9.12
CA PRO A 188 22.23 5.09 -8.09
C PRO A 188 23.14 3.90 -7.77
N GLU A 189 24.26 4.17 -7.10
CA GLU A 189 25.09 3.11 -6.55
C GLU A 189 24.28 2.26 -5.57
N CYS A 190 24.12 0.97 -5.82
CA CYS A 190 23.30 0.09 -5.03
C CYS A 190 23.75 -1.37 -5.07
N ASP A 191 23.35 -2.11 -4.03
CA ASP A 191 23.57 -3.54 -3.85
C ASP A 191 22.31 -4.37 -4.13
N GLY A 192 21.18 -3.70 -4.34
CA GLY A 192 19.90 -4.28 -4.70
C GLY A 192 18.92 -3.23 -5.21
N VAL A 193 17.84 -3.67 -5.87
CA VAL A 193 16.79 -2.80 -6.42
C VAL A 193 15.43 -3.26 -5.93
N PHE A 194 14.61 -2.32 -5.47
CA PHE A 194 13.20 -2.53 -5.17
C PHE A 194 12.32 -1.66 -6.07
N LEU A 195 11.51 -2.29 -6.91
CA LEU A 195 10.54 -1.65 -7.80
C LEU A 195 9.14 -1.95 -7.27
N GLY A 196 8.52 -0.98 -6.64
CA GLY A 196 7.17 -1.11 -6.10
C GLY A 196 6.07 -0.98 -7.14
N GLY A 197 4.83 -1.01 -6.67
CA GLY A 197 3.67 -0.75 -7.51
C GLY A 197 3.47 0.72 -7.83
N GLY A 198 2.47 0.99 -8.66
CA GLY A 198 2.11 2.34 -9.09
C GLY A 198 1.29 2.31 -10.37
N TYR A 199 1.52 3.31 -11.20
CA TYR A 199 0.82 3.54 -12.47
C TYR A 199 1.80 3.70 -13.64
N PRO A 200 2.71 2.74 -13.91
CA PRO A 200 3.69 2.88 -14.99
C PRO A 200 3.03 2.98 -16.37
N GLU A 201 1.82 2.41 -16.56
CA GLU A 201 1.07 2.48 -17.81
C GLU A 201 0.69 3.91 -18.20
N LEU A 202 0.48 4.81 -17.22
CA LEU A 202 0.18 6.23 -17.48
C LEU A 202 1.40 6.99 -18.03
N TYR A 203 2.59 6.45 -17.83
CA TYR A 203 3.87 7.02 -18.22
C TYR A 203 4.62 6.15 -19.21
N ALA A 204 3.93 5.21 -19.87
CA ALA A 204 4.53 4.16 -20.70
C ALA A 204 5.51 4.70 -21.74
N LYS A 205 5.14 5.77 -22.44
CA LYS A 205 5.99 6.44 -23.44
C LYS A 205 7.26 7.01 -22.80
N GLN A 206 7.12 7.80 -21.73
CA GLN A 206 8.24 8.43 -21.04
C GLN A 206 9.22 7.40 -20.48
N LEU A 207 8.70 6.33 -19.87
CA LEU A 207 9.51 5.21 -19.38
C LEU A 207 10.25 4.51 -20.51
N SER A 208 9.61 4.30 -21.68
CA SER A 208 10.24 3.65 -22.83
C SER A 208 11.31 4.51 -23.51
N GLU A 209 11.21 5.82 -23.41
CA GLU A 209 12.20 6.77 -23.94
C GLU A 209 13.46 6.84 -23.08
N ASN A 210 13.41 6.41 -21.83
CA ASN A 210 14.56 6.37 -20.91
C ASN A 210 15.44 5.13 -21.15
N THR A 211 15.94 4.99 -22.37
CA THR A 211 16.67 3.81 -22.83
C THR A 211 17.97 3.55 -22.07
N SER A 212 18.61 4.60 -21.53
CA SER A 212 19.83 4.49 -20.75
C SER A 212 19.57 3.69 -19.46
N LEU A 213 18.59 4.12 -18.67
CA LEU A 213 18.22 3.43 -17.41
C LEU A 213 17.69 2.01 -17.67
N LEU A 214 16.85 1.83 -18.71
CA LEU A 214 16.32 0.51 -19.09
C LEU A 214 17.44 -0.48 -19.42
N THR A 215 18.46 -0.02 -20.16
CA THR A 215 19.60 -0.85 -20.56
C THR A 215 20.44 -1.20 -19.35
N GLU A 216 20.80 -0.21 -18.51
CA GLU A 216 21.59 -0.43 -17.30
C GLU A 216 20.87 -1.38 -16.34
N LEU A 217 19.56 -1.17 -16.11
CA LEU A 217 18.75 -2.04 -15.24
C LEU A 217 18.80 -3.49 -15.73
N ARG A 218 18.53 -3.73 -17.01
CA ARG A 218 18.61 -5.05 -17.61
C ARG A 218 19.98 -5.70 -17.46
N GLU A 219 21.05 -4.95 -17.77
CA GLU A 219 22.43 -5.46 -17.71
C GLU A 219 22.83 -5.80 -16.26
N LYS A 220 22.54 -4.93 -15.29
CA LYS A 220 22.84 -5.18 -13.88
C LYS A 220 22.06 -6.36 -13.32
N LEU A 221 20.78 -6.50 -13.68
CA LEU A 221 19.98 -7.66 -13.27
C LEU A 221 20.50 -8.96 -13.89
N ALA A 222 20.89 -8.93 -15.16
CA ALA A 222 21.53 -10.08 -15.83
C ALA A 222 22.90 -10.44 -15.19
N ALA A 223 23.63 -9.44 -14.64
CA ALA A 223 24.87 -9.64 -13.89
C ALA A 223 24.63 -10.12 -12.45
N GLY A 224 23.38 -10.24 -12.02
CA GLY A 224 22.99 -10.81 -10.74
C GLY A 224 22.69 -9.80 -9.63
N LEU A 225 22.47 -8.52 -9.94
CA LEU A 225 21.98 -7.53 -8.98
C LEU A 225 20.65 -8.03 -8.39
N PRO A 226 20.51 -8.19 -7.07
CA PRO A 226 19.27 -8.61 -6.46
C PRO A 226 18.13 -7.62 -6.74
N CYS A 227 16.98 -8.16 -7.15
CA CYS A 227 15.80 -7.36 -7.46
C CYS A 227 14.55 -7.93 -6.83
N TYR A 228 13.75 -7.02 -6.24
CA TYR A 228 12.42 -7.27 -5.73
C TYR A 228 11.45 -6.33 -6.44
N ALA A 229 10.51 -6.89 -7.21
CA ALA A 229 9.59 -6.11 -8.04
C ALA A 229 8.14 -6.54 -7.86
N GLU A 230 7.25 -5.58 -7.60
CA GLU A 230 5.83 -5.80 -7.36
C GLU A 230 4.96 -5.02 -8.36
N CYS A 231 3.88 -5.63 -8.85
CA CYS A 231 2.81 -5.01 -9.62
C CYS A 231 3.36 -4.13 -10.76
N GLY A 232 3.31 -2.81 -10.64
CA GLY A 232 3.87 -1.88 -11.62
C GLY A 232 5.37 -2.07 -11.86
N GLY A 233 6.13 -2.38 -10.80
CA GLY A 233 7.56 -2.70 -10.91
C GLY A 233 7.80 -4.00 -11.67
N PHE A 234 6.97 -5.02 -11.48
CA PHE A 234 7.00 -6.24 -12.27
C PHE A 234 6.72 -5.95 -13.75
N MET A 235 5.67 -5.15 -14.04
CA MET A 235 5.35 -4.73 -15.41
C MET A 235 6.56 -4.05 -16.06
N TYR A 236 7.22 -3.11 -15.37
CA TYR A 236 8.36 -2.36 -15.87
C TYR A 236 9.59 -3.24 -16.22
N LEU A 237 9.73 -4.39 -15.55
CA LEU A 237 10.79 -5.36 -15.85
C LEU A 237 10.50 -6.21 -17.09
N MET A 238 9.28 -6.24 -17.60
CA MET A 238 8.91 -7.00 -18.79
C MET A 238 9.54 -6.42 -20.07
N GLU A 239 9.41 -7.15 -21.17
CA GLU A 239 9.90 -6.73 -22.51
C GLU A 239 9.19 -5.45 -23.00
N GLY A 240 7.94 -5.23 -22.56
CA GLY A 240 7.22 -4.00 -22.85
C GLY A 240 5.78 -3.99 -22.41
N TYR A 241 5.21 -2.80 -22.47
CA TYR A 241 3.81 -2.53 -22.24
C TYR A 241 3.07 -2.33 -23.57
N ARG A 242 1.96 -3.03 -23.74
CA ARG A 242 1.12 -2.94 -24.94
C ARG A 242 -0.11 -2.07 -24.67
N ASP A 243 -0.21 -0.98 -25.42
CA ASP A 243 -1.39 -0.13 -25.45
C ASP A 243 -2.00 -0.19 -26.86
N ASN A 244 -3.09 -0.93 -27.00
CA ASN A 244 -3.70 -1.25 -28.30
C ASN A 244 -2.66 -1.85 -29.26
N ASP A 245 -2.42 -1.18 -30.39
CA ASP A 245 -1.44 -1.60 -31.41
C ASP A 245 -0.01 -1.08 -31.15
N THR A 246 0.19 -0.31 -30.08
CA THR A 246 1.49 0.27 -29.75
C THR A 246 2.18 -0.55 -28.66
N LEU A 247 3.41 -0.98 -28.93
CA LEU A 247 4.29 -1.58 -27.93
C LEU A 247 5.31 -0.54 -27.46
N TYR A 248 5.30 -0.25 -26.17
CA TYR A 248 6.32 0.55 -25.49
C TYR A 248 7.36 -0.39 -24.90
N PRO A 249 8.60 -0.42 -25.44
CA PRO A 249 9.64 -1.29 -24.90
C PRO A 249 10.04 -0.84 -23.49
N TRP A 250 10.14 -1.80 -22.57
CA TRP A 250 10.58 -1.57 -21.18
C TRP A 250 11.88 -2.33 -20.89
N ALA A 251 12.17 -2.65 -19.63
CA ALA A 251 13.49 -3.14 -19.23
C ALA A 251 13.88 -4.47 -19.90
N GLY A 252 12.93 -5.36 -20.19
CA GLY A 252 13.19 -6.68 -20.78
C GLY A 252 14.09 -7.56 -19.92
N ALA A 253 14.03 -7.39 -18.60
CA ALA A 253 14.74 -8.23 -17.64
C ALA A 253 14.00 -9.52 -17.32
N VAL A 254 12.68 -9.53 -17.51
CA VAL A 254 11.81 -10.70 -17.44
C VAL A 254 11.05 -10.85 -18.76
N GLN A 255 10.74 -12.09 -19.12
CA GLN A 255 10.05 -12.38 -20.36
C GLN A 255 8.59 -11.93 -20.33
N GLY A 256 8.06 -11.62 -21.50
CA GLY A 256 6.67 -11.32 -21.74
C GLY A 256 6.34 -9.85 -21.84
N THR A 257 5.09 -9.59 -22.19
CA THR A 257 4.52 -8.25 -22.29
C THR A 257 3.30 -8.12 -21.40
N CYS A 258 2.98 -6.90 -20.98
CA CYS A 258 1.81 -6.59 -20.18
C CYS A 258 0.90 -5.57 -20.88
N TRP A 259 -0.34 -5.50 -20.42
CA TRP A 259 -1.37 -4.57 -20.93
C TRP A 259 -2.42 -4.28 -19.87
N MET A 260 -3.20 -3.21 -20.06
CA MET A 260 -4.38 -2.93 -19.25
C MET A 260 -5.60 -3.68 -19.76
N THR A 261 -6.49 -4.04 -18.85
CA THR A 261 -7.77 -4.70 -19.15
C THR A 261 -8.94 -3.82 -18.72
N ASP A 262 -10.11 -4.00 -19.37
CA ASP A 262 -11.33 -3.25 -19.04
C ASP A 262 -11.98 -3.65 -17.71
N ARG A 263 -11.47 -4.69 -17.07
CA ARG A 263 -12.00 -5.23 -15.81
C ARG A 263 -10.89 -5.62 -14.85
N LEU A 264 -11.24 -5.62 -13.58
CA LEU A 264 -10.36 -6.05 -12.51
C LEU A 264 -9.94 -7.52 -12.73
N VAL A 265 -8.64 -7.77 -12.87
CA VAL A 265 -8.08 -9.12 -13.11
C VAL A 265 -7.96 -9.87 -11.80
N ARG A 266 -7.39 -9.25 -10.78
CA ARG A 266 -7.24 -9.82 -9.44
C ARG A 266 -7.58 -8.80 -8.37
N PHE A 267 -8.15 -9.30 -7.27
CA PHE A 267 -8.50 -8.45 -6.13
C PHE A 267 -8.47 -9.20 -4.81
N GLY A 268 -7.78 -8.61 -3.84
CA GLY A 268 -7.84 -8.93 -2.41
C GLY A 268 -6.68 -9.77 -1.92
N TYR A 269 -6.82 -10.26 -0.69
CA TYR A 269 -5.75 -10.96 0.01
C TYR A 269 -5.54 -12.37 -0.53
N VAL A 270 -4.27 -12.75 -0.58
CA VAL A 270 -3.79 -14.06 -1.01
C VAL A 270 -2.71 -14.56 -0.06
N ASN A 271 -2.57 -15.88 0.03
CA ASN A 271 -1.40 -16.51 0.63
C ASN A 271 -0.49 -16.98 -0.49
N MET A 272 0.73 -16.48 -0.52
CA MET A 272 1.75 -16.82 -1.50
C MET A 272 2.61 -17.95 -0.94
N THR A 273 2.65 -19.10 -1.62
CA THR A 273 3.52 -20.23 -1.25
C THR A 273 4.55 -20.43 -2.35
N ALA A 274 5.82 -20.44 -1.99
CA ALA A 274 6.90 -20.65 -2.95
C ALA A 274 6.92 -22.10 -3.48
N ASN A 275 6.99 -22.24 -4.80
CA ASN A 275 7.13 -23.54 -5.47
C ASN A 275 8.60 -23.92 -5.67
N THR A 276 9.50 -22.94 -5.68
CA THR A 276 10.95 -23.11 -5.89
C THR A 276 11.75 -22.23 -4.93
N ASP A 277 12.98 -22.63 -4.65
CA ASP A 277 13.95 -21.78 -3.96
C ASP A 277 14.20 -20.52 -4.79
N ASN A 278 14.23 -19.35 -4.12
CA ASN A 278 14.42 -18.07 -4.79
C ASN A 278 15.10 -17.04 -3.86
N VAL A 279 15.28 -15.82 -4.34
CA VAL A 279 15.96 -14.74 -3.61
C VAL A 279 15.32 -14.43 -2.25
N LEU A 280 14.01 -14.63 -2.10
CA LEU A 280 13.27 -14.28 -0.88
C LEU A 280 13.10 -15.47 0.08
N CYS A 281 13.02 -16.71 -0.42
CA CYS A 281 12.63 -17.85 0.42
C CYS A 281 12.97 -19.21 -0.19
N LYS A 282 12.73 -20.28 0.57
CA LYS A 282 12.79 -21.65 0.14
C LYS A 282 11.44 -22.16 -0.35
N ALA A 283 11.46 -23.20 -1.18
CA ALA A 283 10.25 -23.91 -1.58
C ALA A 283 9.45 -24.35 -0.35
N GLY A 284 8.12 -24.08 -0.36
CA GLY A 284 7.22 -24.35 0.75
C GLY A 284 7.06 -23.19 1.75
N ASP A 285 7.95 -22.22 1.77
CA ASP A 285 7.76 -21.01 2.59
C ASP A 285 6.57 -20.19 2.05
N SER A 286 5.89 -19.49 2.96
CA SER A 286 4.72 -18.69 2.59
C SER A 286 4.71 -17.31 3.23
N ILE A 287 4.00 -16.37 2.56
CA ILE A 287 3.79 -15.00 3.03
C ILE A 287 2.41 -14.51 2.61
N HIS A 288 1.82 -13.64 3.42
CA HIS A 288 0.58 -12.95 3.06
C HIS A 288 0.87 -11.83 2.07
N ALA A 289 -0.01 -11.70 1.08
CA ALA A 289 0.08 -10.69 0.05
C ALA A 289 -1.30 -10.15 -0.31
N HIS A 290 -1.29 -9.11 -1.12
CA HIS A 290 -2.48 -8.50 -1.66
C HIS A 290 -2.30 -8.31 -3.17
N GLU A 291 -3.35 -8.56 -3.95
CA GLU A 291 -3.41 -8.21 -5.37
C GLU A 291 -4.56 -7.25 -5.62
N PHE A 292 -4.31 -6.21 -6.39
CA PHE A 292 -5.34 -5.30 -6.89
C PHE A 292 -4.85 -4.64 -8.18
N HIS A 293 -5.17 -5.26 -9.33
CA HIS A 293 -4.71 -4.75 -10.61
C HIS A 293 -5.72 -4.98 -11.74
N TYR A 294 -5.74 -4.03 -12.67
CA TYR A 294 -6.47 -4.08 -13.93
C TYR A 294 -5.55 -4.44 -15.11
N SER A 295 -4.28 -4.66 -14.85
CA SER A 295 -3.31 -5.13 -15.85
C SER A 295 -3.23 -6.65 -15.86
N ASP A 296 -2.79 -7.21 -16.98
CA ASP A 296 -2.45 -8.63 -17.11
C ASP A 296 -1.18 -8.78 -17.96
N SER A 297 -0.62 -9.96 -18.01
CA SER A 297 0.53 -10.28 -18.83
C SER A 297 0.44 -11.68 -19.42
N ASP A 298 1.22 -11.93 -20.48
CA ASP A 298 1.35 -13.26 -21.08
C ASP A 298 2.32 -14.17 -20.29
N GLN A 299 3.05 -13.63 -19.29
CA GLN A 299 4.05 -14.36 -18.50
C GLN A 299 4.00 -13.98 -17.00
N ASN A 300 2.92 -14.36 -16.31
CA ASN A 300 2.76 -14.09 -14.87
C ASN A 300 3.71 -14.91 -13.97
N GLY A 301 4.41 -15.91 -14.53
CA GLY A 301 5.31 -16.77 -13.79
C GLY A 301 4.59 -17.88 -13.00
N ALA A 302 5.40 -18.75 -12.39
CA ALA A 302 4.91 -19.89 -11.60
C ALA A 302 5.85 -20.23 -10.42
N ALA A 303 6.72 -19.30 -10.02
CA ALA A 303 7.63 -19.54 -8.89
C ALA A 303 6.87 -19.57 -7.55
N PHE A 304 5.65 -19.06 -7.53
CA PHE A 304 4.73 -19.14 -6.39
C PHE A 304 3.35 -19.62 -6.81
N THR A 305 2.63 -20.18 -5.84
CA THR A 305 1.19 -20.40 -5.92
C THR A 305 0.50 -19.38 -5.04
N ALA A 306 -0.32 -18.52 -5.65
CA ALA A 306 -1.19 -17.60 -4.94
C ALA A 306 -2.52 -18.28 -4.63
N GLN A 307 -2.90 -18.36 -3.37
CA GLN A 307 -4.19 -18.91 -2.92
C GLN A 307 -5.07 -17.81 -2.34
N LYS A 308 -6.29 -17.69 -2.84
CA LYS A 308 -7.27 -16.72 -2.36
C LYS A 308 -7.64 -16.98 -0.91
N ALA A 309 -7.52 -15.97 -0.05
CA ALA A 309 -7.88 -16.08 1.35
C ALA A 309 -9.33 -16.57 1.53
N GLY A 310 -9.51 -17.61 2.34
CA GLY A 310 -10.81 -18.21 2.65
C GLY A 310 -11.53 -18.90 1.48
N LYS A 311 -10.82 -19.23 0.38
CA LYS A 311 -11.38 -19.94 -0.79
C LYS A 311 -10.39 -20.98 -1.30
N ALA A 312 -10.91 -22.04 -1.93
CA ALA A 312 -10.13 -23.07 -2.62
C ALA A 312 -9.76 -22.67 -4.07
N VAL A 313 -9.44 -21.39 -4.29
CA VAL A 313 -9.05 -20.87 -5.61
C VAL A 313 -7.60 -20.44 -5.54
N SER A 314 -6.78 -20.98 -6.45
CA SER A 314 -5.36 -20.66 -6.56
C SER A 314 -4.95 -20.48 -8.02
N TRP A 315 -3.81 -19.83 -8.22
CA TRP A 315 -3.21 -19.61 -9.52
C TRP A 315 -1.67 -19.51 -9.40
N PRO A 316 -0.93 -19.83 -10.48
CA PRO A 316 0.50 -19.58 -10.53
C PRO A 316 0.78 -18.09 -10.55
N ALA A 317 1.84 -17.65 -9.87
CA ALA A 317 2.22 -16.27 -9.74
C ALA A 317 3.73 -16.10 -9.60
N ALA A 318 4.21 -14.93 -9.96
CA ALA A 318 5.58 -14.45 -9.89
C ALA A 318 6.61 -15.26 -10.68
N GLN A 319 7.51 -14.51 -11.31
CA GLN A 319 8.79 -14.99 -11.82
C GLN A 319 9.83 -14.79 -10.70
N ALA A 320 10.57 -15.82 -10.35
CA ALA A 320 11.60 -15.70 -9.32
C ALA A 320 12.74 -16.69 -9.55
N ASN A 321 13.93 -16.29 -9.12
CA ASN A 321 15.14 -17.07 -9.14
C ASN A 321 16.08 -16.67 -7.98
N GLY A 322 17.33 -17.06 -8.00
CA GLY A 322 18.29 -16.79 -6.93
C GLY A 322 18.61 -15.30 -6.69
N THR A 323 18.25 -14.40 -7.62
CA THR A 323 18.50 -12.95 -7.54
C THR A 323 17.28 -12.07 -7.82
N LEU A 324 16.18 -12.65 -8.26
CA LEU A 324 14.98 -11.94 -8.69
C LEU A 324 13.73 -12.47 -8.01
N TYR A 325 12.85 -11.57 -7.57
CA TYR A 325 11.41 -11.75 -7.42
C TYR A 325 10.69 -10.68 -8.23
N ALA A 326 9.75 -11.09 -9.09
CA ALA A 326 8.95 -10.18 -9.89
C ALA A 326 7.53 -10.74 -10.10
N GLY A 327 6.48 -10.04 -9.63
CA GLY A 327 5.10 -10.51 -9.74
C GLY A 327 4.07 -9.43 -9.41
N TYR A 328 2.80 -9.69 -9.75
CA TYR A 328 1.70 -8.79 -9.38
C TYR A 328 1.41 -8.70 -7.88
N PRO A 329 1.56 -9.78 -7.07
CA PRO A 329 1.27 -9.70 -5.64
C PRO A 329 2.20 -8.74 -4.91
N HIS A 330 1.60 -7.87 -4.08
CA HIS A 330 2.29 -7.03 -3.11
C HIS A 330 2.49 -7.83 -1.83
N LEU A 331 3.74 -8.12 -1.49
CA LEU A 331 4.08 -8.88 -0.29
C LEU A 331 4.16 -7.93 0.91
N HIS A 332 3.57 -8.31 2.03
CA HIS A 332 3.76 -7.60 3.28
C HIS A 332 4.90 -8.23 4.07
N LEU A 333 6.08 -7.63 4.06
CA LEU A 333 7.32 -8.24 4.57
C LEU A 333 7.24 -8.61 6.07
N TRP A 334 6.48 -7.86 6.86
CA TRP A 334 6.18 -8.21 8.25
C TRP A 334 5.35 -9.49 8.41
N GLY A 335 4.65 -9.93 7.36
CA GLY A 335 3.95 -11.21 7.35
C GLY A 335 4.86 -12.41 7.41
N ASN A 336 6.13 -12.26 6.97
CA ASN A 336 7.21 -13.23 7.17
C ASN A 336 8.56 -12.53 6.99
N ILE A 337 9.15 -12.08 8.09
CA ILE A 337 10.39 -11.28 8.10
C ILE A 337 11.57 -11.95 7.42
N ARG A 338 11.58 -13.30 7.32
CA ARG A 338 12.64 -14.04 6.62
C ARG A 338 12.73 -13.68 5.14
N PHE A 339 11.63 -13.22 4.52
CA PHE A 339 11.65 -12.76 3.13
C PHE A 339 12.50 -11.49 2.99
N ALA A 340 12.34 -10.52 3.90
CA ALA A 340 13.17 -9.32 3.97
C ALA A 340 14.64 -9.67 4.28
N GLU A 341 14.87 -10.53 5.29
CA GLU A 341 16.23 -10.99 5.63
C GLU A 341 16.96 -11.62 4.43
N ASN A 342 16.29 -12.50 3.70
CA ASN A 342 16.91 -13.19 2.56
C ASN A 342 17.23 -12.21 1.43
N PHE A 343 16.38 -11.21 1.20
CA PHE A 343 16.65 -10.15 0.23
C PHE A 343 17.87 -9.32 0.64
N VAL A 344 17.94 -8.84 1.89
CA VAL A 344 19.10 -8.11 2.40
C VAL A 344 20.37 -8.97 2.35
N LYS A 345 20.31 -10.26 2.72
CA LYS A 345 21.42 -11.20 2.58
C LYS A 345 21.87 -11.40 1.12
N ALA A 346 20.94 -11.34 0.17
CA ALA A 346 21.28 -11.37 -1.25
C ALA A 346 22.05 -10.11 -1.67
N CYS A 347 21.63 -8.93 -1.20
CA CYS A 347 22.33 -7.67 -1.44
C CYS A 347 23.74 -7.69 -0.85
N ILE A 348 23.91 -8.21 0.36
CA ILE A 348 25.24 -8.35 1.00
C ILE A 348 26.15 -9.27 0.14
N ARG A 349 25.65 -10.40 -0.33
CA ARG A 349 26.43 -11.31 -1.20
C ARG A 349 26.84 -10.65 -2.50
N TYR A 350 25.94 -9.85 -3.09
CA TYR A 350 26.25 -9.10 -4.32
C TYR A 350 27.33 -8.04 -4.08
N GLN A 351 27.22 -7.26 -3.00
CA GLN A 351 28.21 -6.26 -2.59
C GLN A 351 29.59 -6.88 -2.40
N GLN A 352 29.67 -7.98 -1.65
CA GLN A 352 30.94 -8.69 -1.40
C GLN A 352 31.60 -9.20 -2.69
N LYS A 353 30.80 -9.79 -3.58
CA LYS A 353 31.28 -10.28 -4.89
C LYS A 353 31.87 -9.14 -5.74
N ASN A 354 31.24 -7.94 -5.72
CA ASN A 354 31.74 -6.79 -6.48
C ASN A 354 32.97 -6.12 -5.85
N ALA A 355 33.12 -6.21 -4.52
CA ALA A 355 34.32 -5.70 -3.84
C ALA A 355 35.58 -6.55 -4.08
N GLU A 356 35.42 -7.81 -4.53
CA GLU A 356 36.51 -8.73 -4.86
C GLU A 356 36.95 -8.63 -6.32
N GLN A 357 36.23 -7.91 -7.18
CA GLN A 357 36.56 -7.65 -8.59
C GLN A 357 37.30 -6.33 -8.80
#